data_d5b75ff62b9cc6e5ad394e710276308d
#
_entry.id   d5b75ff62b9cc6e5ad394e710276308d
#
_cell.length_a   1.000
_cell.length_b   1.000
_cell.length_c   1.000
_cell.angle_alpha   90.00
_cell.angle_beta   90.00
_cell.angle_gamma   90.00
#
_symmetry.space_group_name_H-M   'P 1'
#
loop_
_entity.id
_entity.type
_entity.pdbx_description
1 polymer ?
#
loop_
_entity_poly.entity_id
_entity_poly.type
_entity_poly.pdbx_seq_one_letter_code
_entity_poly.pdbx_strand_id
1 'polypeptide(L)'
;MARGYMGKILWVNLSTREMKEEVLDENLCRLYVGGYGLGAKILFDRMPAHVDPLGPEAILGLLTGPFDGTSALGGSRYVAVGKSPLTGGWGDANSGGNFGPQLKYAGFDGLFFTGISEKPVYLLIDNGKAQLLDA
;
A
#
# COMPACT_ATOMS: atom_id res chain seq x y z
N MET A 1 -16.31 -3.49 -11.20
CA MET A 1 -15.33 -2.51 -10.66
C MET A 1 -15.08 -1.40 -11.68
N ALA A 2 -14.88 -0.17 -11.23
CA ALA A 2 -14.56 0.96 -12.11
C ALA A 2 -13.22 0.73 -12.83
N ARG A 3 -13.12 1.20 -14.08
CA ARG A 3 -11.88 1.07 -14.87
C ARG A 3 -10.72 1.82 -14.18
N GLY A 4 -9.52 1.29 -14.27
CA GLY A 4 -8.31 1.86 -13.65
C GLY A 4 -7.95 1.27 -12.29
N TYR A 5 -8.73 0.34 -11.75
CA TYR A 5 -8.42 -0.39 -10.52
C TYR A 5 -8.25 -1.89 -10.81
N MET A 6 -7.31 -2.51 -10.11
CA MET A 6 -7.12 -3.97 -10.09
C MET A 6 -8.12 -4.62 -9.13
N GLY A 7 -8.62 -3.85 -8.18
CA GLY A 7 -9.69 -4.23 -7.27
C GLY A 7 -9.24 -4.97 -6.03
N LYS A 8 -7.96 -4.98 -5.73
CA LYS A 8 -7.45 -5.62 -4.52
C LYS A 8 -6.20 -4.94 -3.98
N ILE A 9 -6.03 -5.07 -2.68
CA ILE A 9 -4.85 -4.67 -1.93
C ILE A 9 -4.25 -5.89 -1.22
N LEU A 10 -2.96 -5.82 -0.94
CA LEU A 10 -2.24 -6.87 -0.21
C LEU A 10 -1.81 -6.35 1.15
N TRP A 11 -2.15 -7.08 2.20
CA TRP A 11 -1.66 -6.91 3.56
C TRP A 11 -0.52 -7.87 3.82
N VAL A 12 0.57 -7.38 4.39
CA VAL A 12 1.77 -8.16 4.73
C VAL A 12 2.10 -7.90 6.19
N ASN A 13 2.02 -8.93 7.03
CA ASN A 13 2.49 -8.86 8.42
C ASN A 13 3.92 -9.37 8.47
N LEU A 14 4.85 -8.46 8.77
CA LEU A 14 6.28 -8.77 8.79
C LEU A 14 6.68 -9.65 10.00
N SER A 15 5.93 -9.57 11.11
CA SER A 15 6.21 -10.39 12.31
C SER A 15 5.79 -11.84 12.14
N THR A 16 4.62 -12.07 11.56
CA THR A 16 4.07 -13.43 11.36
C THR A 16 4.37 -14.00 9.99
N ARG A 17 4.85 -13.17 9.06
CA ARG A 17 5.05 -13.47 7.63
C ARG A 17 3.75 -13.83 6.89
N GLU A 18 2.60 -13.55 7.50
CA GLU A 18 1.31 -13.76 6.87
C GLU A 18 1.01 -12.70 5.82
N MET A 19 0.39 -13.13 4.73
CA MET A 19 -0.08 -12.25 3.67
C MET A 19 -1.56 -12.50 3.40
N LYS A 20 -2.32 -11.42 3.22
CA LYS A 20 -3.75 -11.47 2.98
C LYS A 20 -4.13 -10.54 1.85
N GLU A 21 -4.72 -11.08 0.80
CA GLU A 21 -5.40 -10.28 -0.21
C GLU A 21 -6.75 -9.80 0.31
N GLU A 22 -7.09 -8.57 0.02
CA GLU A 22 -8.37 -7.97 0.35
C GLU A 22 -8.96 -7.29 -0.87
N VAL A 23 -10.24 -7.54 -1.12
CA VAL A 23 -10.98 -6.89 -2.21
C VAL A 23 -11.18 -5.42 -1.85
N LEU A 24 -10.84 -4.55 -2.76
CA LEU A 24 -11.02 -3.10 -2.61
C LEU A 24 -12.47 -2.73 -2.95
N ASP A 25 -13.17 -2.13 -2.00
CA ASP A 25 -14.56 -1.68 -2.18
C ASP A 25 -14.64 -0.57 -3.25
N GLU A 26 -15.55 -0.73 -4.21
CA GLU A 26 -15.78 0.25 -5.27
C GLU A 26 -16.26 1.60 -4.74
N ASN A 27 -17.02 1.63 -3.63
CA ASN A 27 -17.45 2.88 -3.02
C ASN A 27 -16.27 3.62 -2.38
N LEU A 28 -15.32 2.91 -1.78
CA LEU A 28 -14.07 3.52 -1.31
C LEU A 28 -13.28 4.13 -2.48
N CYS A 29 -13.19 3.42 -3.59
CA CYS A 29 -12.53 3.94 -4.80
C CYS A 29 -13.21 5.20 -5.33
N ARG A 30 -14.54 5.27 -5.30
CA ARG A 30 -15.30 6.44 -5.75
C ARG A 30 -15.12 7.66 -4.84
N LEU A 31 -15.08 7.44 -3.53
CA LEU A 31 -14.98 8.51 -2.52
C LEU A 31 -13.55 9.02 -2.35
N TYR A 32 -12.57 8.14 -2.40
CA TYR A 32 -11.18 8.45 -2.03
C TYR A 32 -10.20 8.34 -3.21
N VAL A 33 -10.65 7.93 -4.38
CA VAL A 33 -9.95 7.83 -5.66
C VAL A 33 -8.77 6.84 -5.62
N GLY A 34 -7.71 7.12 -4.87
CA GLY A 34 -6.50 6.28 -4.81
C GLY A 34 -5.39 7.00 -4.04
N GLY A 35 -4.19 6.47 -4.06
CA GLY A 35 -3.02 7.10 -3.49
C GLY A 35 -3.27 7.62 -2.07
N TYR A 36 -3.10 8.92 -1.87
CA TYR A 36 -3.28 9.59 -0.57
C TYR A 36 -4.68 9.41 0.02
N GLY A 37 -5.72 9.53 -0.80
CA GLY A 37 -7.10 9.46 -0.32
C GLY A 37 -7.44 8.09 0.26
N LEU A 38 -7.19 7.02 -0.49
CA LEU A 38 -7.38 5.65 -0.01
C LEU A 38 -6.44 5.34 1.16
N GLY A 39 -5.18 5.79 1.09
CA GLY A 39 -4.21 5.60 2.14
C GLY A 39 -4.65 6.22 3.46
N ALA A 40 -5.09 7.49 3.43
CA ALA A 40 -5.58 8.19 4.60
C ALA A 40 -6.80 7.49 5.21
N LYS A 41 -7.77 7.09 4.38
CA LYS A 41 -8.97 6.39 4.86
C LYS A 41 -8.62 5.05 5.52
N ILE A 42 -7.79 4.24 4.88
CA ILE A 42 -7.42 2.92 5.39
C ILE A 42 -6.61 3.04 6.69
N LEU A 43 -5.64 3.97 6.75
CA LEU A 43 -4.87 4.20 7.98
C LEU A 43 -5.77 4.70 9.11
N PHE A 44 -6.65 5.66 8.82
CA PHE A 44 -7.59 6.19 9.83
C PHE A 44 -8.50 5.12 10.43
N ASP A 45 -9.01 4.22 9.59
CA ASP A 45 -9.93 3.17 10.04
C ASP A 45 -9.24 2.04 10.80
N ARG A 46 -7.95 1.76 10.50
CA ARG A 46 -7.31 0.51 10.94
C ARG A 46 -6.10 0.68 11.84
N MET A 47 -5.43 1.82 11.78
CA MET A 47 -4.29 2.07 12.66
C MET A 47 -4.78 2.56 14.02
N PRO A 48 -4.37 1.92 15.13
CA PRO A 48 -4.78 2.36 16.46
C PRO A 48 -4.38 3.80 16.76
N ALA A 49 -5.20 4.50 17.53
CA ALA A 49 -4.84 5.83 18.02
C ALA A 49 -3.59 5.74 18.91
N HIS A 50 -2.73 6.75 18.82
CA HIS A 50 -1.50 6.85 19.63
C HIS A 50 -0.46 5.74 19.43
N VAL A 51 -0.59 4.94 18.32
CA VAL A 51 0.40 3.91 18.00
C VAL A 51 1.81 4.52 17.89
N ASP A 52 2.80 3.78 18.37
CA ASP A 52 4.21 4.11 18.08
C ASP A 52 4.46 3.99 16.58
N PRO A 53 4.87 5.06 15.89
CA PRO A 53 5.08 5.05 14.45
C PRO A 53 6.15 4.05 13.98
N LEU A 54 7.04 3.61 14.87
CA LEU A 54 8.06 2.58 14.61
C LEU A 54 7.71 1.23 15.23
N GLY A 55 6.54 1.14 15.88
CA GLY A 55 6.08 -0.08 16.54
C GLY A 55 5.40 -1.05 15.56
N PRO A 56 5.16 -2.30 16.01
CA PRO A 56 4.58 -3.35 15.16
C PRO A 56 3.11 -3.10 14.77
N GLU A 57 2.41 -2.21 15.47
CA GLU A 57 1.03 -1.83 15.18
C GLU A 57 0.92 -0.69 14.16
N ALA A 58 2.04 -0.04 13.83
CA ALA A 58 2.07 0.99 12.79
C ALA A 58 1.81 0.37 11.41
N ILE A 59 1.15 1.13 10.56
CA ILE A 59 0.84 0.72 9.19
C ILE A 59 1.61 1.59 8.21
N LEU A 60 2.35 0.95 7.30
CA LEU A 60 2.94 1.59 6.13
C LEU A 60 2.16 1.15 4.89
N GLY A 61 1.61 2.11 4.14
CA GLY A 61 0.92 1.85 2.87
C GLY A 61 1.74 2.32 1.68
N LEU A 62 1.76 1.53 0.60
CA LEU A 62 2.25 1.92 -0.73
C LEU A 62 1.08 1.81 -1.70
N LEU A 63 0.62 2.91 -2.27
CA LEU A 63 -0.61 2.94 -3.05
C LEU A 63 -0.42 3.61 -4.42
N THR A 64 -1.14 3.08 -5.38
CA THR A 64 -1.24 3.61 -6.74
C THR A 64 -2.51 4.43 -6.94
N GLY A 65 -2.57 5.16 -8.03
CA GLY A 65 -3.77 5.83 -8.50
C GLY A 65 -4.45 5.05 -9.64
N PRO A 66 -5.66 5.47 -10.06
CA PRO A 66 -6.40 4.80 -11.14
C PRO A 66 -5.72 4.95 -12.52
N PHE A 67 -4.81 5.90 -12.70
CA PHE A 67 -4.10 6.11 -13.96
C PHE A 67 -2.77 5.35 -14.04
N ASP A 68 -2.29 4.79 -12.92
CA ASP A 68 -1.04 4.04 -12.92
C ASP A 68 -1.15 2.78 -13.80
N GLY A 69 -0.10 2.54 -14.58
CA GLY A 69 -0.06 1.42 -15.52
C GLY A 69 -0.96 1.57 -16.75
N THR A 70 -1.52 2.76 -16.98
CA THR A 70 -2.29 3.08 -18.20
C THR A 70 -1.48 3.95 -19.15
N SER A 71 -2.01 4.22 -20.35
CA SER A 71 -1.42 5.16 -21.31
C SER A 71 -1.62 6.64 -20.96
N ALA A 72 -2.26 6.95 -19.83
CA ALA A 72 -2.47 8.32 -19.40
C ALA A 72 -1.15 8.99 -19.01
N LEU A 73 -1.02 10.26 -19.35
CA LEU A 73 0.14 11.07 -18.92
C LEU A 73 0.18 11.14 -17.38
N GLY A 74 1.36 10.87 -16.81
CA GLY A 74 1.55 10.88 -15.36
C GLY A 74 1.14 9.59 -14.65
N GLY A 75 0.75 8.54 -15.36
CA GLY A 75 0.35 7.24 -14.80
C GLY A 75 1.51 6.36 -14.32
N SER A 76 2.49 6.94 -13.61
CA SER A 76 3.65 6.21 -13.10
C SER A 76 4.04 6.60 -11.66
N ARG A 77 3.13 7.23 -10.92
CA ARG A 77 3.44 7.68 -9.56
C ARG A 77 2.71 6.85 -8.53
N TYR A 78 3.43 6.51 -7.47
CA TYR A 78 2.87 5.90 -6.27
C TYR A 78 3.16 6.76 -5.05
N VAL A 79 2.43 6.52 -3.98
CA VAL A 79 2.61 7.20 -2.70
C VAL A 79 2.92 6.18 -1.61
N ALA A 80 3.80 6.58 -0.69
CA ALA A 80 3.97 5.92 0.59
C ALA A 80 3.22 6.73 1.65
N VAL A 81 2.47 6.07 2.53
CA VAL A 81 1.68 6.70 3.59
C VAL A 81 1.88 5.96 4.91
N GLY A 82 1.91 6.70 6.01
CA GLY A 82 2.08 6.12 7.34
C GLY A 82 1.98 7.19 8.42
N LYS A 83 2.24 6.79 9.65
CA LYS A 83 2.42 7.74 10.75
C LYS A 83 3.88 8.21 10.78
N SER A 84 4.09 9.52 10.75
CA SER A 84 5.42 10.10 10.77
C SER A 84 6.10 9.92 12.14
N PRO A 85 7.28 9.30 12.21
CA PRO A 85 8.02 9.20 13.48
C PRO A 85 8.58 10.56 13.94
N LEU A 86 8.72 11.53 13.03
CA LEU A 86 9.20 12.87 13.37
C LEU A 86 8.12 13.74 14.00
N THR A 87 6.91 13.71 13.44
CA THR A 87 5.83 14.62 13.85
C THR A 87 4.74 13.95 14.66
N GLY A 88 4.66 12.61 14.66
CA GLY A 88 3.57 11.85 15.27
C GLY A 88 2.22 11.96 14.54
N GLY A 89 2.17 12.72 13.43
CA GLY A 89 1.01 12.93 12.60
C GLY A 89 1.08 12.13 11.29
N TRP A 90 0.36 12.62 10.28
CA TRP A 90 0.40 12.08 8.92
C TRP A 90 1.79 12.23 8.31
N GLY A 91 2.29 11.15 7.74
CA GLY A 91 3.52 11.11 6.96
C GLY A 91 3.23 10.55 5.57
N ASP A 92 3.75 11.24 4.55
CA ASP A 92 3.62 10.77 3.17
C ASP A 92 4.85 11.08 2.33
N ALA A 93 5.00 10.32 1.27
CA ALA A 93 5.99 10.55 0.23
C ALA A 93 5.41 10.18 -1.12
N ASN A 94 5.90 10.82 -2.17
CA ASN A 94 5.46 10.59 -3.54
C ASN A 94 6.66 10.27 -4.43
N SER A 95 6.60 9.18 -5.18
CA SER A 95 7.67 8.75 -6.06
C SER A 95 7.15 8.38 -7.44
N GLY A 96 7.96 8.60 -8.44
CA GLY A 96 7.72 8.19 -9.83
C GLY A 96 8.48 6.90 -10.17
N GLY A 97 8.54 6.60 -11.45
CA GLY A 97 9.25 5.43 -11.99
C GLY A 97 8.35 4.24 -12.24
N ASN A 98 8.91 3.05 -12.24
CA ASN A 98 8.20 1.86 -12.70
C ASN A 98 7.43 1.11 -11.60
N PHE A 99 7.65 1.42 -10.33
CA PHE A 99 7.04 0.66 -9.23
C PHE A 99 5.51 0.70 -9.27
N GLY A 100 4.90 1.87 -9.41
CA GLY A 100 3.43 2.01 -9.48
C GLY A 100 2.82 1.17 -10.60
N PRO A 101 3.22 1.35 -11.87
CA PRO A 101 2.77 0.52 -12.98
C PRO A 101 3.01 -0.98 -12.77
N GLN A 102 4.17 -1.39 -12.28
CA GLN A 102 4.46 -2.81 -12.04
C GLN A 102 3.57 -3.42 -10.95
N LEU A 103 3.27 -2.66 -9.89
CA LEU A 103 2.32 -3.09 -8.87
C LEU A 103 0.93 -3.33 -9.44
N LYS A 104 0.47 -2.45 -10.33
CA LYS A 104 -0.80 -2.62 -11.06
C LYS A 104 -0.76 -3.86 -11.97
N TYR A 105 0.30 -4.06 -12.73
CA TYR A 105 0.45 -5.25 -13.59
C TYR A 105 0.54 -6.54 -12.77
N ALA A 106 1.09 -6.47 -11.56
CA ALA A 106 1.05 -7.58 -10.61
C ALA A 106 -0.34 -7.82 -9.98
N GLY A 107 -1.32 -6.96 -10.27
CA GLY A 107 -2.72 -7.14 -9.90
C GLY A 107 -3.15 -6.47 -8.61
N PHE A 108 -2.39 -5.49 -8.09
CA PHE A 108 -2.71 -4.80 -6.83
C PHE A 108 -2.82 -3.28 -7.01
N ASP A 109 -3.72 -2.66 -6.26
CA ASP A 109 -3.86 -1.20 -6.16
C ASP A 109 -3.04 -0.62 -5.00
N GLY A 110 -2.65 -1.45 -4.06
CA GLY A 110 -1.83 -1.05 -2.92
C GLY A 110 -1.30 -2.22 -2.10
N LEU A 111 -0.27 -1.91 -1.33
CA LEU A 111 0.36 -2.80 -0.35
C LEU A 111 0.30 -2.15 1.02
N PHE A 112 0.03 -2.92 2.06
CA PHE A 112 0.06 -2.45 3.44
C PHE A 112 0.91 -3.39 4.28
N PHE A 113 1.81 -2.81 5.05
CA PHE A 113 2.74 -3.53 5.92
C PHE A 113 2.43 -3.23 7.37
N THR A 114 2.45 -4.27 8.20
CA THR A 114 2.39 -4.22 9.66
C THR A 114 3.45 -5.13 10.26
N GLY A 115 3.69 -5.00 11.54
CA GLY A 115 4.68 -5.85 12.22
C GLY A 115 6.12 -5.44 11.96
N ILE A 116 7.03 -6.17 12.58
CA ILE A 116 8.49 -5.97 12.48
C ILE A 116 9.14 -7.32 12.25
N SER A 117 9.98 -7.43 11.22
CA SER A 117 10.78 -8.62 10.96
C SER A 117 12.08 -8.59 11.77
N GLU A 118 12.47 -9.72 12.35
CA GLU A 118 13.74 -9.85 13.09
C GLU A 118 14.97 -9.71 12.18
N LYS A 119 14.82 -10.05 10.90
CA LYS A 119 15.87 -9.99 9.89
C LYS A 119 15.39 -9.20 8.69
N PRO A 120 16.31 -8.61 7.90
CA PRO A 120 15.93 -7.97 6.64
C PRO A 120 15.20 -8.95 5.72
N VAL A 121 14.07 -8.47 5.15
CA VAL A 121 13.24 -9.23 4.22
C VAL A 121 12.86 -8.36 3.03
N TYR A 122 12.50 -8.99 1.92
CA TYR A 122 11.91 -8.31 0.79
C TYR A 122 10.64 -9.02 0.32
N LEU A 123 9.71 -8.24 -0.20
CA LEU A 123 8.49 -8.75 -0.81
C LEU A 123 8.70 -8.93 -2.31
N LEU A 124 8.57 -10.15 -2.79
CA LEU A 124 8.53 -10.47 -4.21
C LEU A 124 7.08 -10.69 -4.63
N ILE A 125 6.62 -9.97 -5.66
CA ILE A 125 5.32 -10.23 -6.29
C ILE A 125 5.57 -10.58 -7.74
N ASP A 126 5.25 -11.80 -8.11
CA ASP A 126 5.38 -12.31 -9.47
C ASP A 126 4.05 -12.90 -9.96
N ASN A 127 3.52 -12.36 -11.04
CA ASN A 127 2.27 -12.78 -11.65
C ASN A 127 1.11 -12.94 -10.64
N GLY A 128 0.95 -11.98 -9.74
CA GLY A 128 -0.09 -11.96 -8.70
C GLY A 128 0.19 -12.84 -7.48
N LYS A 129 1.31 -13.55 -7.45
CA LYS A 129 1.75 -14.34 -6.28
C LYS A 129 2.76 -13.56 -5.46
N ALA A 130 2.47 -13.37 -4.20
CA ALA A 130 3.34 -12.67 -3.26
C ALA A 130 4.14 -13.66 -2.40
N GLN A 131 5.41 -13.34 -2.15
CA GLN A 131 6.31 -14.10 -1.28
C GLN A 131 7.16 -13.14 -0.47
N LEU A 132 7.32 -13.39 0.82
CA LEU A 132 8.24 -12.67 1.69
C LEU A 132 9.51 -13.51 1.85
N LEU A 133 10.62 -12.99 1.36
CA LEU A 133 11.90 -13.68 1.27
C LEU A 133 12.95 -13.00 2.16
N ASP A 134 13.90 -13.75 2.65
CA ASP A 134 15.02 -13.22 3.41
C ASP A 134 15.96 -12.45 2.46
N ALA A 135 16.45 -11.28 2.90
CA ALA A 135 17.33 -10.41 2.12
C ALA A 135 18.82 -10.69 2.42
#